data_9326dcfc0705ccef1ad4ba237135caac
#
_entry.id   9326dcfc0705ccef1ad4ba237135caac
#
_cell.length_a   1.000
_cell.length_b   1.000
_cell.length_c   1.000
_cell.angle_alpha   90.00
_cell.angle_beta   90.00
_cell.angle_gamma   90.00
#
_symmetry.space_group_name_H-M   'P 1'
#
loop_
_entity.id
_entity.type
_entity.pdbx_description
1 polymer ?
#
loop_
_entity_poly.entity_id
_entity_poly.type
_entity_poly.pdbx_seq_one_letter_code
_entity_poly.pdbx_strand_id
1 'polypeptide(L)'
;MICRSYRPIAWLGLCLVLCGLGARGAEAARAAPEPDCNRRCLLQILQIYTEGLLDNNTSRIKAAATLRVTSNGSDVPLGKGEVWGSAKRMPYRQAFVDPVTGAVMFMGTVTNAPTNQGERWWFYMVRLKVVAKQVTEVEEISYDGMLRGNSPSKLTQADRIYDAVLPVSEQVSRAELIATANKYFDVVSGTLDYHEAPWHPECSRLEDAVLTVNQPESAGSCAGEFENPRLKWIVKNRRIYIADVERGVVMAVSNFTSPPEYPNNNASVAFEVFKIQDGLIRHIEAMFRGDSSMKVSTWPDLPPETPPKGD
;
A
#
# COMPACT_ATOMS: atom_id res chain seq x y z
N MET A 1 73.35 30.90 46.14
CA MET A 1 73.50 32.36 46.26
C MET A 1 72.15 32.98 46.05
N ILE A 2 71.52 33.37 47.15
CA ILE A 2 71.19 34.75 47.55
C ILE A 2 70.03 35.33 46.69
N CYS A 3 68.82 35.27 47.26
CA CYS A 3 68.06 36.42 47.80
C CYS A 3 67.58 37.42 46.73
N ARG A 4 66.31 37.78 46.63
CA ARG A 4 65.41 38.49 47.55
C ARG A 4 64.05 38.66 46.93
N SER A 5 63.08 38.32 47.73
CA SER A 5 61.75 38.89 47.95
C SER A 5 61.51 40.31 47.44
N TYR A 6 60.28 40.52 46.92
CA TYR A 6 59.39 41.64 47.25
C TYR A 6 57.93 41.31 46.85
N ARG A 7 57.02 41.30 47.83
CA ARG A 7 55.62 41.59 47.68
C ARG A 7 55.42 43.08 47.78
N PRO A 8 54.39 43.74 47.26
CA PRO A 8 53.08 43.70 47.90
C PRO A 8 51.83 43.93 46.99
N ILE A 9 50.72 43.71 47.68
CA ILE A 9 49.44 44.46 47.71
C ILE A 9 48.38 44.14 46.67
N ALA A 10 47.31 43.59 47.20
CA ALA A 10 45.99 43.29 46.70
C ALA A 10 45.22 44.43 46.00
N TRP A 11 44.42 44.06 44.99
CA TRP A 11 43.12 44.69 44.74
C TRP A 11 42.14 43.60 44.42
N LEU A 12 41.10 43.46 45.29
CA LEU A 12 39.89 42.69 45.06
C LEU A 12 39.08 43.37 43.97
N GLY A 13 38.95 42.71 42.83
CA GLY A 13 37.97 43.00 41.80
C GLY A 13 36.94 41.92 41.79
N LEU A 14 35.78 42.17 42.42
CA LEU A 14 34.59 41.29 42.46
C LEU A 14 33.91 41.35 41.09
N CYS A 15 34.22 40.39 40.15
CA CYS A 15 33.45 40.20 38.92
C CYS A 15 32.25 39.33 39.23
N LEU A 16 31.07 39.96 39.40
CA LEU A 16 29.78 39.29 39.37
C LEU A 16 29.51 38.80 37.95
N VAL A 17 29.76 37.52 37.68
CA VAL A 17 29.30 36.85 36.48
C VAL A 17 27.83 36.49 36.69
N LEU A 18 26.94 37.29 36.13
CA LEU A 18 25.53 36.96 35.98
C LEU A 18 25.40 35.85 34.98
N CYS A 19 25.36 34.58 35.41
CA CYS A 19 24.90 33.47 34.62
C CYS A 19 23.40 33.62 34.33
N GLY A 20 23.07 34.26 33.21
CA GLY A 20 21.73 34.23 32.67
C GLY A 20 21.39 32.79 32.26
N LEU A 21 20.66 32.07 33.11
CA LEU A 21 19.99 30.84 32.76
C LEU A 21 18.87 31.18 31.78
N GLY A 22 19.24 31.19 30.48
CA GLY A 22 18.25 31.14 29.39
C GLY A 22 17.54 29.81 29.43
N ALA A 23 16.37 29.74 30.06
CA ALA A 23 15.44 28.67 29.89
C ALA A 23 15.01 28.64 28.41
N ARG A 24 15.70 27.84 27.62
CA ARG A 24 15.17 27.42 26.32
C ARG A 24 13.92 26.56 26.61
N GLY A 25 12.75 27.21 26.52
CA GLY A 25 11.49 26.49 26.49
C GLY A 25 11.59 25.46 25.38
N ALA A 26 11.60 24.19 25.75
CA ALA A 26 11.34 23.11 24.80
C ALA A 26 9.92 23.36 24.29
N GLU A 27 9.82 23.94 23.10
CA GLU A 27 8.57 24.02 22.35
C GLU A 27 8.17 22.57 22.11
N ALA A 28 7.19 22.09 22.87
CA ALA A 28 6.63 20.76 22.69
C ALA A 28 6.12 20.70 21.24
N ALA A 29 6.75 19.88 20.43
CA ALA A 29 6.30 19.62 19.08
C ALA A 29 4.80 19.30 19.15
N ARG A 30 4.00 20.19 18.58
CA ARG A 30 2.54 20.04 18.55
C ARG A 30 2.27 18.74 17.80
N ALA A 31 1.77 17.72 18.51
CA ALA A 31 1.34 16.47 17.89
C ALA A 31 0.41 16.80 16.72
N ALA A 32 0.66 16.21 15.58
CA ALA A 32 -0.22 16.35 14.41
C ALA A 32 -1.67 16.05 14.84
N PRO A 33 -2.66 16.80 14.38
CA PRO A 33 -4.05 16.54 14.74
C PRO A 33 -4.39 15.09 14.43
N GLU A 34 -5.01 14.39 15.38
CA GLU A 34 -5.44 13.00 15.18
C GLU A 34 -6.36 12.92 13.96
N PRO A 35 -6.13 11.96 13.07
CA PRO A 35 -6.96 11.83 11.88
C PRO A 35 -8.41 11.55 12.29
N ASP A 36 -9.36 12.14 11.58
CA ASP A 36 -10.82 11.98 11.80
C ASP A 36 -11.27 10.52 11.93
N CYS A 37 -10.54 9.61 11.29
CA CYS A 37 -10.79 8.18 11.28
C CYS A 37 -9.44 7.45 11.36
N ASN A 38 -9.08 7.02 12.56
CA ASN A 38 -7.86 6.26 12.81
C ASN A 38 -7.95 4.83 12.23
N ARG A 39 -6.88 4.03 12.36
CA ARG A 39 -6.80 2.64 11.88
C ARG A 39 -8.03 1.80 12.25
N ARG A 40 -8.45 1.84 13.52
CA ARG A 40 -9.62 1.07 13.99
C ARG A 40 -10.90 1.50 13.29
N CYS A 41 -11.11 2.80 13.17
CA CYS A 41 -12.26 3.38 12.48
C CYS A 41 -12.31 2.94 11.00
N LEU A 42 -11.19 3.02 10.28
CA LEU A 42 -11.10 2.58 8.88
C LEU A 42 -11.39 1.09 8.72
N LEU A 43 -10.83 0.25 9.59
CA LEU A 43 -11.09 -1.20 9.57
C LEU A 43 -12.57 -1.53 9.87
N GLN A 44 -13.22 -0.80 10.78
CA GLN A 44 -14.65 -0.96 11.05
C GLN A 44 -15.51 -0.57 9.83
N ILE A 45 -15.15 0.49 9.13
CA ILE A 45 -15.86 0.90 7.90
C ILE A 45 -15.68 -0.16 6.81
N LEU A 46 -14.48 -0.69 6.62
CA LEU A 46 -14.22 -1.78 5.69
C LEU A 46 -15.01 -3.04 6.07
N GLN A 47 -15.07 -3.38 7.36
CA GLN A 47 -15.84 -4.52 7.84
C GLN A 47 -17.33 -4.36 7.51
N ILE A 48 -17.92 -3.18 7.79
CA ILE A 48 -19.32 -2.89 7.45
C ILE A 48 -19.56 -3.02 5.95
N TYR A 49 -18.60 -2.56 5.13
CA TYR A 49 -18.69 -2.67 3.68
C TYR A 49 -18.66 -4.13 3.22
N THR A 50 -17.72 -4.93 3.71
CA THR A 50 -17.57 -6.35 3.34
C THR A 50 -18.73 -7.21 3.85
N GLU A 51 -19.25 -6.93 5.05
CA GLU A 51 -20.48 -7.56 5.55
C GLU A 51 -21.67 -7.21 4.64
N GLY A 52 -21.80 -5.92 4.28
CA GLY A 52 -22.85 -5.46 3.36
C GLY A 52 -22.79 -6.15 2.00
N LEU A 53 -21.58 -6.40 1.48
CA LEU A 53 -21.38 -7.14 0.24
C LEU A 53 -21.88 -8.59 0.37
N LEU A 54 -21.51 -9.30 1.44
CA LEU A 54 -21.91 -10.69 1.69
C LEU A 54 -23.43 -10.83 1.93
N ASP A 55 -24.03 -9.84 2.58
CA ASP A 55 -25.45 -9.80 2.87
C ASP A 55 -26.30 -9.20 1.73
N ASN A 56 -25.61 -8.68 0.69
CA ASN A 56 -26.23 -7.88 -0.37
C ASN A 56 -27.06 -6.70 0.17
N ASN A 57 -26.52 -6.00 1.17
CA ASN A 57 -27.22 -4.94 1.90
C ASN A 57 -26.31 -3.74 2.18
N THR A 58 -26.65 -2.60 1.61
CA THR A 58 -25.86 -1.36 1.75
C THR A 58 -26.34 -0.44 2.89
N SER A 59 -27.40 -0.77 3.60
CA SER A 59 -28.08 0.13 4.54
C SER A 59 -27.19 0.61 5.71
N ARG A 60 -26.17 -0.17 6.07
CA ARG A 60 -25.24 0.17 7.15
C ARG A 60 -24.02 0.99 6.67
N ILE A 61 -23.83 1.11 5.36
CA ILE A 61 -22.70 1.83 4.77
C ILE A 61 -23.00 3.32 4.82
N LYS A 62 -22.24 4.07 5.61
CA LYS A 62 -22.36 5.53 5.67
C LYS A 62 -21.70 6.16 4.44
N ALA A 63 -22.48 6.33 3.38
CA ALA A 63 -22.03 6.94 2.14
C ALA A 63 -22.18 8.47 2.20
N ALA A 64 -21.19 9.20 1.65
CA ALA A 64 -21.31 10.63 1.43
C ALA A 64 -22.27 10.92 0.26
N ALA A 65 -22.89 12.11 0.24
CA ALA A 65 -23.74 12.53 -0.88
C ALA A 65 -22.99 12.57 -2.24
N THR A 66 -21.67 12.76 -2.20
CA THR A 66 -20.79 12.79 -3.37
C THR A 66 -20.10 11.45 -3.66
N LEU A 67 -20.63 10.34 -3.09
CA LEU A 67 -20.04 9.02 -3.28
C LEU A 67 -19.91 8.69 -4.77
N ARG A 68 -18.69 8.28 -5.17
CA ARG A 68 -18.42 7.66 -6.46
C ARG A 68 -18.06 6.19 -6.27
N VAL A 69 -18.70 5.31 -7.04
CA VAL A 69 -18.43 3.87 -7.03
C VAL A 69 -18.08 3.41 -8.43
N THR A 70 -17.00 2.66 -8.57
CA THR A 70 -16.70 1.93 -9.79
C THR A 70 -16.56 0.44 -9.52
N SER A 71 -17.01 -0.38 -10.45
CA SER A 71 -16.77 -1.82 -10.48
C SER A 71 -16.19 -2.18 -11.83
N ASN A 72 -14.98 -2.77 -11.82
CA ASN A 72 -14.25 -3.12 -13.03
C ASN A 72 -14.14 -1.95 -14.04
N GLY A 73 -13.84 -0.74 -13.51
CA GLY A 73 -13.64 0.47 -14.30
C GLY A 73 -14.92 1.20 -14.74
N SER A 74 -16.10 0.64 -14.50
CA SER A 74 -17.39 1.26 -14.85
C SER A 74 -18.04 1.90 -13.63
N ASP A 75 -18.60 3.10 -13.77
CA ASP A 75 -19.39 3.73 -12.71
C ASP A 75 -20.70 2.93 -12.48
N VAL A 76 -20.96 2.59 -11.21
CA VAL A 76 -22.13 1.80 -10.79
C VAL A 76 -22.73 2.38 -9.50
N PRO A 77 -24.02 2.15 -9.22
CA PRO A 77 -24.56 2.45 -7.90
C PRO A 77 -23.92 1.58 -6.81
N LEU A 78 -23.86 2.09 -5.58
CA LEU A 78 -23.41 1.30 -4.42
C LEU A 78 -24.23 0.01 -4.28
N GLY A 79 -23.56 -1.13 -4.11
CA GLY A 79 -24.21 -2.44 -4.02
C GLY A 79 -24.58 -3.05 -5.37
N LYS A 80 -24.06 -2.52 -6.48
CA LYS A 80 -24.29 -3.03 -7.85
C LYS A 80 -23.01 -3.43 -8.58
N GLY A 81 -21.91 -3.62 -7.85
CA GLY A 81 -20.70 -4.21 -8.42
C GLY A 81 -20.88 -5.68 -8.82
N GLU A 82 -19.94 -6.22 -9.60
CA GLU A 82 -20.04 -7.54 -10.25
C GLU A 82 -20.35 -8.69 -9.27
N VAL A 83 -19.75 -8.66 -8.07
CA VAL A 83 -19.89 -9.75 -7.09
C VAL A 83 -20.99 -9.52 -6.06
N TRP A 84 -21.62 -8.33 -6.05
CA TRP A 84 -22.75 -8.04 -5.17
C TRP A 84 -23.93 -8.96 -5.50
N GLY A 85 -24.60 -9.47 -4.46
CA GLY A 85 -25.69 -10.43 -4.60
C GLY A 85 -25.25 -11.88 -4.82
N SER A 86 -24.03 -12.09 -5.33
CA SER A 86 -23.47 -13.42 -5.56
C SER A 86 -22.54 -13.86 -4.42
N ALA A 87 -21.68 -12.98 -3.93
CA ALA A 87 -20.73 -13.28 -2.86
C ALA A 87 -21.41 -13.70 -1.56
N LYS A 88 -20.91 -14.78 -0.95
CA LYS A 88 -21.44 -15.32 0.33
C LYS A 88 -20.34 -15.59 1.36
N ARG A 89 -19.11 -15.76 0.92
CA ARG A 89 -17.96 -16.00 1.80
C ARG A 89 -16.72 -15.27 1.28
N MET A 90 -15.81 -14.96 2.17
CA MET A 90 -14.49 -14.39 1.90
C MET A 90 -13.41 -15.29 2.53
N PRO A 91 -12.96 -16.35 1.84
CA PRO A 91 -11.99 -17.32 2.38
C PRO A 91 -10.61 -16.70 2.61
N TYR A 92 -10.14 -15.86 1.71
CA TYR A 92 -8.88 -15.12 1.83
C TYR A 92 -9.17 -13.64 2.07
N ARG A 93 -8.52 -13.04 3.09
CA ARG A 93 -8.83 -11.68 3.52
C ARG A 93 -7.57 -10.97 3.99
N GLN A 94 -7.22 -9.88 3.32
CA GLN A 94 -6.19 -8.93 3.75
C GLN A 94 -6.77 -7.52 3.77
N ALA A 95 -6.43 -6.72 4.78
CA ALA A 95 -6.91 -5.36 4.94
C ALA A 95 -5.74 -4.42 5.23
N PHE A 96 -5.71 -3.31 4.50
CA PHE A 96 -4.64 -2.31 4.56
C PHE A 96 -5.26 -0.94 4.82
N VAL A 97 -4.64 -0.15 5.67
CA VAL A 97 -5.20 1.17 6.05
C VAL A 97 -4.13 2.24 6.05
N ASP A 98 -4.54 3.43 5.68
CA ASP A 98 -3.73 4.64 5.79
C ASP A 98 -4.56 5.76 6.43
N PRO A 99 -4.42 5.99 7.75
CA PRO A 99 -5.15 7.04 8.43
C PRO A 99 -4.78 8.44 7.95
N VAL A 100 -3.59 8.64 7.40
CA VAL A 100 -3.14 9.95 6.88
C VAL A 100 -3.97 10.36 5.67
N THR A 101 -4.23 9.41 4.78
CA THR A 101 -5.03 9.66 3.57
C THR A 101 -6.51 9.35 3.76
N GLY A 102 -6.90 8.62 4.82
CA GLY A 102 -8.25 8.09 4.99
C GLY A 102 -8.56 6.96 4.00
N ALA A 103 -7.55 6.29 3.47
CA ALA A 103 -7.73 5.14 2.59
C ALA A 103 -7.80 3.84 3.40
N VAL A 104 -8.68 2.94 2.98
CA VAL A 104 -8.70 1.55 3.43
C VAL A 104 -8.91 0.65 2.23
N MET A 105 -8.14 -0.44 2.15
CA MET A 105 -8.16 -1.36 1.03
C MET A 105 -8.30 -2.80 1.52
N PHE A 106 -9.04 -3.58 0.75
CA PHE A 106 -9.17 -5.01 0.91
C PHE A 106 -8.61 -5.71 -0.32
N MET A 107 -7.92 -6.82 -0.10
CA MET A 107 -7.43 -7.71 -1.13
C MET A 107 -7.72 -9.13 -0.70
N GLY A 108 -8.37 -9.92 -1.56
CA GLY A 108 -8.79 -11.25 -1.15
C GLY A 108 -9.57 -12.03 -2.19
N THR A 109 -10.27 -13.04 -1.71
CA THR A 109 -11.15 -13.88 -2.55
C THR A 109 -12.56 -13.88 -2.01
N VAL A 110 -13.52 -13.95 -2.92
CA VAL A 110 -14.94 -14.17 -2.59
C VAL A 110 -15.47 -15.38 -3.32
N THR A 111 -16.48 -16.02 -2.75
CA THR A 111 -17.17 -17.16 -3.39
C THR A 111 -18.67 -17.07 -3.13
N ASN A 112 -19.46 -17.59 -4.08
CA ASN A 112 -20.90 -17.75 -3.88
C ASN A 112 -21.21 -18.89 -2.88
N ALA A 113 -22.49 -19.09 -2.58
CA ALA A 113 -22.93 -20.29 -1.88
C ALA A 113 -22.66 -21.55 -2.74
N PRO A 114 -22.33 -22.69 -2.11
CA PRO A 114 -22.21 -23.94 -2.82
C PRO A 114 -23.51 -24.27 -3.60
N THR A 115 -23.35 -24.70 -4.84
CA THR A 115 -24.44 -25.16 -5.67
C THR A 115 -24.14 -26.59 -6.17
N ASN A 116 -25.10 -27.24 -6.81
CA ASN A 116 -24.88 -28.53 -7.46
C ASN A 116 -23.88 -28.48 -8.65
N GLN A 117 -23.55 -27.26 -9.11
CA GLN A 117 -22.50 -27.00 -10.11
C GLN A 117 -21.15 -26.62 -9.48
N GLY A 118 -21.04 -26.64 -8.14
CA GLY A 118 -19.88 -26.23 -7.39
C GLY A 118 -19.95 -24.78 -6.93
N GLU A 119 -18.83 -24.28 -6.46
CA GLU A 119 -18.63 -22.89 -6.04
C GLU A 119 -17.92 -22.10 -7.14
N ARG A 120 -18.40 -20.91 -7.41
CA ARG A 120 -17.68 -19.93 -8.21
C ARG A 120 -16.85 -19.05 -7.30
N TRP A 121 -15.60 -18.81 -7.66
CA TRP A 121 -14.63 -18.02 -6.92
C TRP A 121 -14.18 -16.83 -7.76
N TRP A 122 -13.90 -15.71 -7.06
CA TRP A 122 -13.32 -14.50 -7.66
C TRP A 122 -12.16 -14.01 -6.79
N PHE A 123 -11.13 -13.51 -7.42
CA PHE A 123 -10.29 -12.48 -6.79
C PHE A 123 -11.13 -11.24 -6.61
N TYR A 124 -11.01 -10.61 -5.47
CA TYR A 124 -11.77 -9.41 -5.16
C TYR A 124 -10.90 -8.40 -4.41
N MET A 125 -10.82 -7.20 -4.95
CA MET A 125 -10.13 -6.08 -4.37
C MET A 125 -11.09 -4.90 -4.28
N VAL A 126 -10.98 -4.14 -3.19
CA VAL A 126 -11.73 -2.89 -3.07
C VAL A 126 -10.91 -1.84 -2.33
N ARG A 127 -10.93 -0.63 -2.85
CA ARG A 127 -10.44 0.57 -2.21
C ARG A 127 -11.61 1.43 -1.77
N LEU A 128 -11.58 1.86 -0.51
CA LEU A 128 -12.49 2.88 0.02
C LEU A 128 -11.68 4.13 0.38
N LYS A 129 -12.23 5.30 0.07
CA LYS A 129 -11.81 6.59 0.61
C LYS A 129 -12.80 7.02 1.66
N VAL A 130 -12.31 7.41 2.82
CA VAL A 130 -13.13 7.83 3.96
C VAL A 130 -12.77 9.27 4.32
N VAL A 131 -13.78 10.12 4.37
CA VAL A 131 -13.68 11.52 4.82
C VAL A 131 -14.81 11.77 5.81
N ALA A 132 -14.53 12.38 6.94
CA ALA A 132 -15.51 12.62 8.00
C ALA A 132 -16.32 11.36 8.38
N LYS A 133 -15.63 10.19 8.43
CA LYS A 133 -16.22 8.87 8.73
C LYS A 133 -17.30 8.42 7.74
N GLN A 134 -17.33 8.99 6.54
CA GLN A 134 -18.21 8.61 5.43
C GLN A 134 -17.39 8.09 4.26
N VAL A 135 -17.89 7.09 3.57
CA VAL A 135 -17.28 6.57 2.33
C VAL A 135 -17.60 7.56 1.20
N THR A 136 -16.55 8.12 0.60
CA THR A 136 -16.64 9.07 -0.52
C THR A 136 -16.29 8.45 -1.86
N GLU A 137 -15.47 7.37 -1.83
CA GLU A 137 -15.07 6.67 -3.05
C GLU A 137 -15.01 5.17 -2.79
N VAL A 138 -15.42 4.40 -3.80
CA VAL A 138 -15.30 2.95 -3.86
C VAL A 138 -14.76 2.57 -5.23
N GLU A 139 -13.66 1.83 -5.26
CA GLU A 139 -13.12 1.23 -6.48
C GLU A 139 -13.01 -0.28 -6.27
N GLU A 140 -13.87 -1.04 -6.95
CA GLU A 140 -13.91 -2.51 -6.91
C GLU A 140 -13.32 -3.10 -8.17
N ILE A 141 -12.51 -4.14 -8.00
CA ILE A 141 -12.04 -5.00 -9.09
C ILE A 141 -12.32 -6.44 -8.69
N SER A 142 -12.90 -7.20 -9.62
CA SER A 142 -13.17 -8.62 -9.44
C SER A 142 -12.97 -9.40 -10.74
N TYR A 143 -12.50 -10.63 -10.64
CA TYR A 143 -12.32 -11.53 -11.78
C TYR A 143 -12.15 -12.97 -11.29
N ASP A 144 -12.42 -13.95 -12.16
CA ASP A 144 -12.44 -15.37 -11.81
C ASP A 144 -11.12 -16.13 -12.05
N GLY A 145 -10.03 -15.40 -12.36
CA GLY A 145 -8.67 -15.94 -12.29
C GLY A 145 -8.21 -16.77 -13.49
N MET A 146 -8.71 -16.51 -14.67
CA MET A 146 -8.39 -17.33 -15.86
C MET A 146 -7.03 -17.06 -16.51
N LEU A 147 -6.24 -16.10 -16.01
CA LEU A 147 -4.90 -15.87 -16.51
C LEU A 147 -3.93 -16.92 -15.96
N ARG A 148 -3.24 -17.62 -16.84
CA ARG A 148 -2.19 -18.62 -16.53
C ARG A 148 -2.63 -19.83 -15.68
N GLY A 149 -3.91 -20.21 -15.69
CA GLY A 149 -4.42 -21.33 -14.89
C GLY A 149 -4.45 -21.05 -13.36
N ASN A 150 -4.40 -19.79 -12.98
CA ASN A 150 -4.51 -19.34 -11.60
C ASN A 150 -5.95 -19.45 -11.15
N SER A 151 -6.15 -19.91 -9.92
CA SER A 151 -7.48 -20.04 -9.34
C SER A 151 -7.55 -19.33 -8.00
N PRO A 152 -8.53 -18.43 -7.80
CA PRO A 152 -8.73 -17.80 -6.51
C PRO A 152 -8.99 -18.80 -5.37
N SER A 153 -9.45 -20.01 -5.68
CA SER A 153 -9.65 -21.09 -4.70
C SER A 153 -8.36 -21.62 -4.06
N LYS A 154 -7.19 -21.32 -4.63
CA LYS A 154 -5.90 -21.65 -4.04
C LYS A 154 -5.53 -20.72 -2.87
N LEU A 155 -6.14 -19.52 -2.78
CA LEU A 155 -5.94 -18.58 -1.69
C LEU A 155 -6.99 -18.81 -0.60
N THR A 156 -6.60 -19.53 0.44
CA THR A 156 -7.50 -19.84 1.57
C THR A 156 -6.99 -19.32 2.92
N GLN A 157 -5.72 -18.90 2.98
CA GLN A 157 -5.09 -18.39 4.19
C GLN A 157 -4.22 -17.18 3.86
N ALA A 158 -4.49 -16.05 4.50
CA ALA A 158 -3.75 -14.81 4.33
C ALA A 158 -2.33 -14.92 4.92
N ASP A 159 -1.35 -14.35 4.22
CA ASP A 159 -0.01 -14.20 4.75
C ASP A 159 0.00 -13.15 5.86
N ARG A 160 0.53 -13.52 7.02
CA ARG A 160 0.60 -12.65 8.20
C ARG A 160 1.78 -11.67 8.17
N ILE A 161 2.61 -11.71 7.13
CA ILE A 161 3.77 -10.81 7.00
C ILE A 161 3.34 -9.33 7.01
N TYR A 162 2.15 -9.04 6.49
CA TYR A 162 1.63 -7.67 6.43
C TYR A 162 1.06 -7.18 7.77
N ASP A 163 0.67 -8.07 8.67
CA ASP A 163 0.13 -7.70 9.99
C ASP A 163 1.23 -7.29 10.98
N ALA A 164 2.45 -7.77 10.77
CA ALA A 164 3.56 -7.56 11.68
C ALA A 164 3.97 -6.08 11.73
N VAL A 165 3.96 -5.49 12.94
CA VAL A 165 4.54 -4.19 13.21
C VAL A 165 6.06 -4.34 13.21
N LEU A 166 6.74 -3.50 12.44
CA LEU A 166 8.20 -3.50 12.35
C LEU A 166 8.84 -2.88 13.60
N PRO A 167 10.01 -3.38 14.05
CA PRO A 167 10.85 -2.64 14.97
C PRO A 167 11.11 -1.22 14.44
N VAL A 168 11.17 -0.23 15.34
CA VAL A 168 11.37 1.18 14.92
C VAL A 168 12.64 1.36 14.10
N SER A 169 13.69 0.57 14.38
CA SER A 169 14.95 0.57 13.62
C SER A 169 14.83 0.08 12.17
N GLU A 170 13.76 -0.62 11.84
CA GLU A 170 13.49 -1.18 10.50
C GLU A 170 12.38 -0.40 9.75
N GLN A 171 11.78 0.59 10.44
CA GLN A 171 10.80 1.48 9.83
C GLN A 171 11.52 2.56 9.04
N VAL A 172 11.02 2.83 7.85
CA VAL A 172 11.47 3.95 7.03
C VAL A 172 10.36 4.99 6.89
N SER A 173 10.72 6.18 6.45
CA SER A 173 9.74 7.25 6.29
C SER A 173 8.66 6.90 5.25
N ARG A 174 7.50 7.55 5.36
CA ARG A 174 6.41 7.42 4.38
C ARG A 174 6.90 7.71 2.95
N ALA A 175 7.68 8.77 2.76
CA ALA A 175 8.23 9.15 1.47
C ALA A 175 9.15 8.05 0.89
N GLU A 176 9.94 7.44 1.74
CA GLU A 176 10.85 6.35 1.35
C GLU A 176 10.08 5.07 1.00
N LEU A 177 9.04 4.72 1.75
CA LEU A 177 8.13 3.61 1.39
C LEU A 177 7.58 3.80 -0.02
N ILE A 178 7.05 4.98 -0.33
CA ILE A 178 6.49 5.31 -1.64
C ILE A 178 7.56 5.28 -2.73
N ALA A 179 8.74 5.83 -2.46
CA ALA A 179 9.86 5.82 -3.41
C ALA A 179 10.33 4.37 -3.70
N THR A 180 10.42 3.52 -2.68
CA THR A 180 10.77 2.10 -2.82
C THR A 180 9.78 1.35 -3.71
N ALA A 181 8.48 1.52 -3.49
CA ALA A 181 7.45 0.92 -4.34
C ALA A 181 7.51 1.46 -5.78
N ASN A 182 7.79 2.74 -5.98
CA ASN A 182 7.96 3.29 -7.33
C ASN A 182 9.17 2.73 -8.07
N LYS A 183 10.29 2.45 -7.39
CA LYS A 183 11.45 1.79 -8.01
C LYS A 183 11.08 0.40 -8.55
N TYR A 184 10.24 -0.36 -7.85
CA TYR A 184 9.72 -1.61 -8.39
C TYR A 184 8.98 -1.38 -9.72
N PHE A 185 8.07 -0.43 -9.79
CA PHE A 185 7.35 -0.11 -11.04
C PHE A 185 8.28 0.39 -12.15
N ASP A 186 9.38 1.06 -11.79
CA ASP A 186 10.40 1.49 -12.75
C ASP A 186 11.17 0.29 -13.33
N VAL A 187 11.46 -0.72 -12.50
CA VAL A 187 12.01 -2.01 -12.98
C VAL A 187 11.03 -2.70 -13.92
N VAL A 188 9.76 -2.83 -13.53
CA VAL A 188 8.72 -3.43 -14.36
C VAL A 188 8.58 -2.71 -15.70
N SER A 189 8.77 -1.39 -15.73
CA SER A 189 8.74 -0.59 -16.96
C SER A 189 10.05 -0.62 -17.75
N GLY A 190 11.11 -1.19 -17.19
CA GLY A 190 12.45 -1.20 -17.78
C GLY A 190 13.10 0.18 -17.83
N THR A 191 12.66 1.13 -17.00
CA THR A 191 13.27 2.46 -16.83
C THR A 191 14.33 2.47 -15.73
N LEU A 192 14.36 1.44 -14.89
CA LEU A 192 15.38 1.18 -13.88
C LEU A 192 15.93 -0.24 -14.10
N ASP A 193 17.25 -0.42 -13.95
CA ASP A 193 17.86 -1.75 -13.96
C ASP A 193 17.36 -2.55 -12.75
N TYR A 194 17.04 -3.83 -12.97
CA TYR A 194 16.49 -4.68 -11.92
C TYR A 194 17.45 -4.92 -10.75
N HIS A 195 18.76 -4.76 -10.96
CA HIS A 195 19.76 -4.81 -9.89
C HIS A 195 19.75 -3.56 -8.99
N GLU A 196 19.19 -2.44 -9.45
CA GLU A 196 19.17 -1.18 -8.71
C GLU A 196 17.94 -1.06 -7.79
N ALA A 197 16.96 -1.97 -7.92
CA ALA A 197 15.81 -1.97 -7.01
C ALA A 197 16.21 -2.54 -5.64
N PRO A 198 15.61 -2.02 -4.58
CA PRO A 198 15.97 -2.39 -3.21
C PRO A 198 15.33 -3.72 -2.80
N TRP A 199 15.85 -4.82 -3.33
CA TRP A 199 15.36 -6.16 -3.00
C TRP A 199 15.92 -6.66 -1.66
N HIS A 200 15.03 -7.15 -0.80
CA HIS A 200 15.45 -7.92 0.36
C HIS A 200 16.01 -9.29 -0.10
N PRO A 201 17.09 -9.82 0.52
CA PRO A 201 17.64 -11.12 0.13
C PRO A 201 16.63 -12.29 0.13
N GLU A 202 15.65 -12.24 1.03
CA GLU A 202 14.56 -13.22 1.11
C GLU A 202 13.27 -12.71 0.45
N CYS A 203 13.37 -11.84 -0.54
CA CYS A 203 12.20 -11.32 -1.25
C CYS A 203 11.42 -12.48 -1.88
N SER A 204 10.09 -12.46 -1.70
CA SER A 204 9.15 -13.40 -2.32
C SER A 204 8.03 -12.65 -3.03
N ARG A 205 7.43 -13.29 -4.04
CA ARG A 205 6.34 -12.69 -4.82
C ARG A 205 5.22 -13.68 -5.08
N LEU A 206 4.02 -13.29 -4.74
CA LEU A 206 2.78 -14.02 -4.99
C LEU A 206 1.96 -13.23 -6.02
N GLU A 207 1.60 -13.86 -7.12
CA GLU A 207 0.80 -13.25 -8.19
C GLU A 207 -0.40 -14.16 -8.50
N ASP A 208 -1.61 -13.66 -8.34
CA ASP A 208 -2.84 -14.41 -8.61
C ASP A 208 -2.81 -15.84 -8.05
N ALA A 209 -2.44 -15.98 -6.78
CA ALA A 209 -2.33 -17.26 -6.07
C ALA A 209 -1.17 -18.18 -6.51
N VAL A 210 -0.19 -17.66 -7.24
CA VAL A 210 1.00 -18.40 -7.68
C VAL A 210 2.26 -17.70 -7.16
N LEU A 211 3.12 -18.44 -6.47
CA LEU A 211 4.45 -17.96 -6.12
C LEU A 211 5.31 -17.92 -7.41
N THR A 212 5.78 -16.72 -7.78
CA THR A 212 6.53 -16.48 -9.01
C THR A 212 8.03 -16.55 -8.81
N VAL A 213 8.50 -16.52 -7.56
CA VAL A 213 9.93 -16.57 -7.20
C VAL A 213 10.17 -17.57 -6.06
N ASN A 214 11.42 -18.00 -5.94
CA ASN A 214 11.86 -18.95 -4.90
C ASN A 214 11.15 -20.31 -4.91
N GLN A 215 10.73 -20.76 -6.11
CA GLN A 215 10.19 -22.09 -6.35
C GLN A 215 11.07 -22.85 -7.34
N PRO A 216 11.08 -24.19 -7.35
CA PRO A 216 11.95 -24.99 -8.23
C PRO A 216 11.84 -24.66 -9.72
N GLU A 217 10.67 -24.19 -10.17
CA GLU A 217 10.36 -23.90 -11.58
C GLU A 217 10.22 -22.39 -11.86
N SER A 218 10.58 -21.54 -10.88
CA SER A 218 10.45 -20.09 -10.99
C SER A 218 11.81 -19.39 -10.91
N ALA A 219 11.81 -18.06 -11.05
CA ALA A 219 13.01 -17.26 -10.81
C ALA A 219 13.56 -17.49 -9.40
N GLY A 220 14.88 -17.56 -9.25
CA GLY A 220 15.55 -17.79 -7.98
C GLY A 220 15.51 -16.59 -7.01
N SER A 221 15.02 -15.43 -7.48
CA SER A 221 14.91 -14.20 -6.68
C SER A 221 13.92 -13.22 -7.31
N CYS A 222 13.46 -12.23 -6.54
CA CYS A 222 12.63 -11.14 -7.09
C CYS A 222 13.35 -10.36 -8.19
N ALA A 223 14.66 -10.15 -8.09
CA ALA A 223 15.45 -9.52 -9.13
C ALA A 223 15.49 -10.38 -10.40
N GLY A 224 15.76 -11.69 -10.27
CA GLY A 224 15.89 -12.63 -11.38
C GLY A 224 14.63 -12.78 -12.22
N GLU A 225 13.46 -12.48 -11.67
CA GLU A 225 12.20 -12.45 -12.43
C GLU A 225 12.25 -11.42 -13.57
N PHE A 226 12.99 -10.32 -13.41
CA PHE A 226 13.08 -9.23 -14.37
C PHE A 226 14.29 -9.32 -15.32
N GLU A 227 15.08 -10.38 -15.25
CA GLU A 227 16.14 -10.66 -16.24
C GLU A 227 15.57 -10.88 -17.64
N ASN A 228 14.32 -11.32 -17.75
CA ASN A 228 13.68 -11.52 -19.03
C ASN A 228 13.23 -10.19 -19.66
N PRO A 229 13.84 -9.74 -20.77
CA PRO A 229 13.52 -8.47 -21.41
C PRO A 229 12.08 -8.41 -21.95
N ARG A 230 11.37 -9.54 -22.05
CA ARG A 230 9.97 -9.60 -22.48
C ARG A 230 8.98 -9.23 -21.36
N LEU A 231 9.45 -9.06 -20.12
CA LEU A 231 8.60 -8.69 -18.98
C LEU A 231 8.51 -7.18 -18.78
N LYS A 232 8.87 -6.38 -19.77
CA LYS A 232 8.71 -4.93 -19.72
C LYS A 232 7.28 -4.55 -20.03
N TRP A 233 6.66 -3.82 -19.09
CA TRP A 233 5.30 -3.32 -19.22
C TRP A 233 5.30 -1.79 -19.22
N ILE A 234 4.35 -1.18 -19.89
CA ILE A 234 4.08 0.24 -19.71
C ILE A 234 3.20 0.38 -18.47
N VAL A 235 3.77 0.85 -17.37
CA VAL A 235 3.04 1.06 -16.10
C VAL A 235 2.64 2.51 -15.99
N LYS A 236 1.33 2.75 -15.95
CA LYS A 236 0.73 4.08 -15.86
C LYS A 236 -0.21 4.19 -14.67
N ASN A 237 -0.59 5.42 -14.32
CA ASN A 237 -1.58 5.69 -13.28
C ASN A 237 -1.24 4.94 -11.97
N ARG A 238 0.01 5.13 -11.50
CA ARG A 238 0.51 4.53 -10.26
C ARG A 238 -0.10 5.27 -9.07
N ARG A 239 -1.15 4.74 -8.51
CA ARG A 239 -1.90 5.33 -7.40
C ARG A 239 -1.56 4.61 -6.10
N ILE A 240 -0.59 5.15 -5.35
CA ILE A 240 -0.20 4.61 -4.04
C ILE A 240 -1.16 5.17 -2.99
N TYR A 241 -2.09 4.35 -2.54
CA TYR A 241 -3.12 4.73 -1.60
C TYR A 241 -2.77 4.48 -0.14
N ILE A 242 -1.94 3.48 0.11
CA ILE A 242 -1.49 3.09 1.45
C ILE A 242 0.01 3.23 1.54
N ALA A 243 0.49 3.89 2.60
CA ALA A 243 1.87 3.87 3.03
C ALA A 243 1.90 3.82 4.57
N ASP A 244 1.88 2.61 5.11
CA ASP A 244 1.82 2.31 6.54
C ASP A 244 3.22 2.13 7.10
N VAL A 245 3.75 3.18 7.71
CA VAL A 245 5.12 3.21 8.27
C VAL A 245 5.31 2.17 9.36
N GLU A 246 4.33 1.99 10.26
CA GLU A 246 4.42 1.03 11.36
C GLU A 246 4.64 -0.40 10.87
N ARG A 247 4.03 -0.74 9.75
CA ARG A 247 4.06 -2.09 9.19
C ARG A 247 4.96 -2.23 7.99
N GLY A 248 5.53 -1.12 7.50
CA GLY A 248 6.29 -1.12 6.26
C GLY A 248 5.46 -1.63 5.07
N VAL A 249 4.19 -1.20 4.98
CA VAL A 249 3.27 -1.67 3.94
C VAL A 249 2.95 -0.54 2.98
N VAL A 250 3.13 -0.82 1.70
CA VAL A 250 2.66 0.04 0.61
C VAL A 250 1.65 -0.73 -0.22
N MET A 251 0.55 -0.07 -0.60
CA MET A 251 -0.40 -0.65 -1.53
C MET A 251 -0.74 0.34 -2.64
N ALA A 252 -0.64 -0.14 -3.87
CA ALA A 252 -0.85 0.62 -5.09
C ALA A 252 -1.92 -0.01 -5.99
N VAL A 253 -2.55 0.83 -6.78
CA VAL A 253 -3.36 0.42 -7.94
C VAL A 253 -2.73 1.03 -9.17
N SER A 254 -2.41 0.21 -10.16
CA SER A 254 -1.72 0.63 -11.37
C SER A 254 -2.31 0.00 -12.62
N ASN A 255 -2.18 0.69 -13.76
CA ASN A 255 -2.56 0.15 -15.05
C ASN A 255 -1.31 -0.31 -15.81
N PHE A 256 -1.36 -1.53 -16.31
CA PHE A 256 -0.32 -2.18 -17.09
C PHE A 256 -0.78 -2.35 -18.52
N THR A 257 0.10 -2.04 -19.47
CA THR A 257 -0.16 -2.24 -20.89
C THR A 257 1.07 -2.87 -21.53
N SER A 258 0.90 -3.90 -22.33
CA SER A 258 2.02 -4.44 -23.10
C SER A 258 2.56 -3.39 -24.06
N PRO A 259 3.90 -3.36 -24.28
CA PRO A 259 4.51 -2.51 -25.28
C PRO A 259 3.95 -2.80 -26.68
N PRO A 260 3.93 -1.80 -27.59
CA PRO A 260 3.32 -1.94 -28.92
C PRO A 260 3.94 -3.04 -29.78
N GLU A 261 5.19 -3.40 -29.53
CA GLU A 261 5.91 -4.48 -30.24
C GLU A 261 5.43 -5.89 -29.88
N TYR A 262 4.61 -6.03 -28.84
CA TYR A 262 4.02 -7.32 -28.47
C TYR A 262 2.62 -7.45 -29.05
N PRO A 263 2.36 -8.51 -29.85
CA PRO A 263 1.15 -8.61 -30.68
C PRO A 263 -0.15 -8.71 -29.88
N ASN A 264 -0.08 -9.06 -28.61
CA ASN A 264 -1.29 -9.34 -27.81
C ASN A 264 -1.91 -8.08 -27.19
N ASN A 265 -1.24 -6.92 -27.24
CA ASN A 265 -1.72 -5.62 -26.74
C ASN A 265 -2.60 -5.72 -25.48
N ASN A 266 -2.13 -6.53 -24.52
CA ASN A 266 -2.84 -6.80 -23.29
C ASN A 266 -2.81 -5.57 -22.38
N ALA A 267 -3.91 -5.36 -21.68
CA ALA A 267 -3.97 -4.39 -20.60
C ALA A 267 -4.48 -5.08 -19.32
N SER A 268 -4.08 -4.58 -18.20
CA SER A 268 -4.58 -5.01 -16.90
C SER A 268 -4.56 -3.87 -15.90
N VAL A 269 -5.41 -3.99 -14.90
CA VAL A 269 -5.30 -3.23 -13.66
C VAL A 269 -4.81 -4.16 -12.57
N ALA A 270 -3.81 -3.70 -11.82
CA ALA A 270 -3.24 -4.44 -10.72
C ALA A 270 -3.48 -3.73 -9.39
N PHE A 271 -3.80 -4.52 -8.38
CA PHE A 271 -3.63 -4.18 -6.98
C PHE A 271 -2.39 -4.89 -6.48
N GLU A 272 -1.40 -4.13 -6.07
CA GLU A 272 -0.13 -4.66 -5.59
C GLU A 272 0.17 -4.14 -4.20
N VAL A 273 0.51 -5.05 -3.30
CA VAL A 273 0.93 -4.74 -1.94
C VAL A 273 2.37 -5.17 -1.73
N PHE A 274 3.13 -4.29 -1.09
CA PHE A 274 4.53 -4.46 -0.78
C PHE A 274 4.72 -4.51 0.72
N LYS A 275 5.46 -5.49 1.22
CA LYS A 275 6.10 -5.45 2.53
C LYS A 275 7.50 -4.90 2.34
N ILE A 276 7.78 -3.77 2.97
CA ILE A 276 9.07 -3.10 2.94
C ILE A 276 9.63 -3.09 4.35
N GLN A 277 10.82 -3.62 4.52
CA GLN A 277 11.54 -3.75 5.78
C GLN A 277 12.94 -3.18 5.60
N ASP A 278 13.33 -2.25 6.45
CA ASP A 278 14.64 -1.57 6.35
C ASP A 278 14.88 -0.97 4.94
N GLY A 279 13.84 -0.39 4.33
CA GLY A 279 13.89 0.16 2.97
C GLY A 279 13.93 -0.87 1.84
N LEU A 280 13.93 -2.18 2.14
CA LEU A 280 14.03 -3.25 1.16
C LEU A 280 12.68 -3.95 0.94
N ILE A 281 12.39 -4.33 -0.30
CA ILE A 281 11.17 -5.06 -0.67
C ILE A 281 11.29 -6.52 -0.22
N ARG A 282 10.54 -6.88 0.83
CA ARG A 282 10.58 -8.19 1.48
C ARG A 282 9.55 -9.18 0.91
N HIS A 283 8.38 -8.67 0.53
CA HIS A 283 7.32 -9.49 -0.07
C HIS A 283 6.44 -8.62 -0.96
N ILE A 284 5.95 -9.22 -2.05
CA ILE A 284 5.02 -8.60 -2.98
C ILE A 284 3.85 -9.57 -3.15
N GLU A 285 2.63 -9.05 -3.04
CA GLU A 285 1.44 -9.77 -3.47
C GLU A 285 0.68 -8.92 -4.49
N ALA A 286 0.36 -9.51 -5.61
CA ALA A 286 -0.29 -8.84 -6.72
C ALA A 286 -1.51 -9.62 -7.21
N MET A 287 -2.57 -8.90 -7.54
CA MET A 287 -3.76 -9.42 -8.21
C MET A 287 -4.03 -8.59 -9.46
N PHE A 288 -4.10 -9.26 -10.62
CA PHE A 288 -4.19 -8.64 -11.93
C PHE A 288 -5.48 -9.01 -12.65
N ARG A 289 -6.35 -8.04 -12.85
CA ARG A 289 -7.45 -8.21 -13.81
C ARG A 289 -6.97 -7.83 -15.22
N GLY A 290 -6.87 -8.82 -16.10
CA GLY A 290 -6.62 -8.58 -17.53
C GLY A 290 -7.90 -8.16 -18.24
N ASP A 291 -7.89 -6.97 -18.84
CA ASP A 291 -9.01 -6.44 -19.60
C ASP A 291 -8.50 -5.35 -20.56
N SER A 292 -8.66 -5.57 -21.86
CA SER A 292 -8.20 -4.62 -22.88
C SER A 292 -8.93 -3.26 -22.82
N SER A 293 -10.11 -3.20 -22.22
CA SER A 293 -10.85 -1.94 -21.99
C SER A 293 -10.24 -1.08 -20.86
N MET A 294 -9.42 -1.68 -19.99
CA MET A 294 -8.82 -1.02 -18.82
C MET A 294 -7.45 -0.39 -19.09
N LYS A 295 -7.15 -0.03 -20.34
CA LYS A 295 -5.89 0.66 -20.71
C LYS A 295 -5.71 1.99 -20.03
N VAL A 296 -6.80 2.64 -19.69
CA VAL A 296 -6.84 3.94 -19.02
C VAL A 296 -7.71 3.81 -17.78
N SER A 297 -7.17 4.25 -16.65
CA SER A 297 -7.95 4.31 -15.42
C SER A 297 -9.06 5.34 -15.52
N THR A 298 -10.22 5.03 -14.97
CA THR A 298 -11.30 6.00 -14.76
C THR A 298 -11.09 6.87 -13.50
N TRP A 299 -10.07 6.53 -12.70
CA TRP A 299 -9.65 7.32 -11.54
C TRP A 299 -8.44 8.18 -11.92
N PRO A 300 -8.39 9.45 -11.49
CA PRO A 300 -7.27 10.33 -11.77
C PRO A 300 -5.99 9.83 -11.06
N ASP A 301 -4.85 10.28 -11.56
CA ASP A 301 -3.59 10.16 -10.82
C ASP A 301 -3.71 10.86 -9.47
N LEU A 302 -3.07 10.29 -8.45
CA LEU A 302 -2.96 10.98 -7.18
C LEU A 302 -2.04 12.19 -7.35
N PRO A 303 -2.36 13.32 -6.71
CA PRO A 303 -1.42 14.43 -6.67
C PRO A 303 -0.13 13.96 -6.00
N PRO A 304 1.04 14.50 -6.42
CA PRO A 304 2.29 14.20 -5.74
C PRO A 304 2.14 14.55 -4.25
N GLU A 305 2.57 13.65 -3.37
CA GLU A 305 2.60 13.95 -1.93
C GLU A 305 3.50 15.16 -1.72
N THR A 306 2.94 16.22 -1.18
CA THR A 306 3.73 17.36 -0.74
C THR A 306 4.56 16.89 0.45
N PRO A 307 5.90 16.91 0.38
CA PRO A 307 6.70 16.58 1.55
C PRO A 307 6.24 17.46 2.71
N PRO A 308 6.21 16.95 3.95
CA PRO A 308 5.93 17.78 5.10
C PRO A 308 6.85 18.99 5.03
N LYS A 309 6.29 20.20 5.15
CA LYS A 309 7.10 21.40 5.23
C LYS A 309 8.05 21.18 6.38
N GLY A 310 9.34 21.05 6.08
CA GLY A 310 10.38 21.00 7.08
C GLY A 310 10.27 22.30 7.92
N ASP A 311 10.04 22.13 9.19
CA ASP A 311 10.15 23.21 10.18
C ASP A 311 11.63 23.52 10.44
#